data_e5a246bc5ebe3b84ab8067ee673a8466
#
_entry.id   e5a246bc5ebe3b84ab8067ee673a8466
#
_cell.length_a   1.000
_cell.length_b   1.000
_cell.length_c   1.000
_cell.angle_alpha   90.00
_cell.angle_beta   90.00
_cell.angle_gamma   90.00
#
_symmetry.space_group_name_H-M   'P 1'
#
loop_
_entity.id
_entity.type
_entity.pdbx_description
1 polymer ?
#
loop_
_entity_poly.entity_id
_entity_poly.type
_entity_poly.pdbx_seq_one_letter_code
_entity_poly.pdbx_strand_id
1 'polypeptide(L)'
;MADENVDRYCNLADQFGARVEATADDAWDKASPCEGWAARDVVKHVTDSQRGISWKLNGNDGDPPPASTDDPKALWRESYGAFKEAVAKPGALEGSLATPMGEMPAAMFLGRILSSDILVHTWDLARAVGGDEKLDADAVTQAYSGMKPMDAMIRQPGIFGAKVDAAADADEQEQFLNFLGRVTRP
;
A
#
# COMPACT_ATOMS: atom_id res chain seq x y z
N MET A 1 16.85 -11.32 4.71
CA MET A 1 16.54 -9.97 4.13
C MET A 1 15.45 -10.05 3.08
N ALA A 2 15.57 -10.84 1.99
CA ALA A 2 14.47 -10.95 1.00
C ALA A 2 13.22 -11.58 1.65
N ASP A 3 13.38 -12.70 2.35
CA ASP A 3 12.31 -13.40 3.05
C ASP A 3 11.64 -12.52 4.12
N GLU A 4 12.40 -11.80 4.92
CA GLU A 4 11.86 -10.85 5.92
C GLU A 4 11.03 -9.72 5.29
N ASN A 5 11.39 -9.27 4.08
CA ASN A 5 10.61 -8.27 3.35
C ASN A 5 9.29 -8.87 2.83
N VAL A 6 9.32 -10.13 2.37
CA VAL A 6 8.11 -10.87 1.97
C VAL A 6 7.19 -11.07 3.16
N ASP A 7 7.71 -11.58 4.27
CA ASP A 7 6.94 -11.85 5.50
C ASP A 7 6.29 -10.57 6.03
N ARG A 8 7.05 -9.46 6.07
CA ARG A 8 6.53 -8.17 6.49
C ARG A 8 5.42 -7.68 5.56
N TYR A 9 5.66 -7.71 4.25
CA TYR A 9 4.63 -7.30 3.30
C TYR A 9 3.38 -8.16 3.41
N CYS A 10 3.52 -9.49 3.51
CA CYS A 10 2.39 -10.40 3.67
C CYS A 10 1.59 -10.12 4.96
N ASN A 11 2.28 -9.84 6.07
CA ASN A 11 1.60 -9.45 7.32
C ASN A 11 0.76 -8.17 7.14
N LEU A 12 1.29 -7.15 6.47
CA LEU A 12 0.55 -5.92 6.18
C LEU A 12 -0.58 -6.16 5.19
N ALA A 13 -0.35 -7.00 4.19
CA ALA A 13 -1.35 -7.38 3.20
C ALA A 13 -2.52 -8.18 3.83
N ASP A 14 -2.24 -9.05 4.79
CA ASP A 14 -3.28 -9.76 5.55
C ASP A 14 -4.13 -8.79 6.38
N GLN A 15 -3.52 -7.76 6.98
CA GLN A 15 -4.23 -6.70 7.70
C GLN A 15 -5.10 -5.85 6.77
N PHE A 16 -4.60 -5.50 5.58
CA PHE A 16 -5.40 -4.81 4.55
C PHE A 16 -6.56 -5.70 4.09
N GLY A 17 -6.29 -6.96 3.79
CA GLY A 17 -7.28 -7.94 3.36
C GLY A 17 -8.40 -8.15 4.38
N ALA A 18 -8.08 -8.14 5.68
CA ALA A 18 -9.10 -8.21 6.74
C ALA A 18 -10.07 -7.02 6.66
N ARG A 19 -9.59 -5.82 6.33
CA ARG A 19 -10.46 -4.63 6.17
C ARG A 19 -11.28 -4.71 4.88
N VAL A 20 -10.70 -5.21 3.79
CA VAL A 20 -11.44 -5.48 2.54
C VAL A 20 -12.60 -6.44 2.81
N GLU A 21 -12.33 -7.57 3.46
CA GLU A 21 -13.35 -8.58 3.75
C GLU A 21 -14.45 -8.08 4.70
N ALA A 22 -14.08 -7.24 5.68
CA ALA A 22 -15.01 -6.66 6.65
C ALA A 22 -15.86 -5.52 6.07
N THR A 23 -15.51 -4.98 4.91
CA THR A 23 -16.22 -3.84 4.28
C THR A 23 -17.61 -4.28 3.82
N ALA A 24 -18.63 -3.53 4.22
CA ALA A 24 -20.01 -3.74 3.78
C ALA A 24 -20.19 -3.37 2.30
N ASP A 25 -21.07 -4.07 1.60
CA ASP A 25 -21.23 -3.92 0.15
C ASP A 25 -21.69 -2.50 -0.27
N ASP A 26 -22.41 -1.80 0.60
CA ASP A 26 -22.86 -0.41 0.39
C ASP A 26 -21.82 0.65 0.77
N ALA A 27 -20.66 0.26 1.27
CA ALA A 27 -19.60 1.19 1.70
C ALA A 27 -18.55 1.48 0.61
N TRP A 28 -18.55 0.76 -0.50
CA TRP A 28 -17.51 0.87 -1.51
C TRP A 28 -17.44 2.22 -2.24
N ASP A 29 -18.55 2.96 -2.29
CA ASP A 29 -18.61 4.28 -2.93
C ASP A 29 -18.38 5.44 -1.94
N LYS A 30 -18.09 5.17 -0.67
CA LYS A 30 -17.76 6.20 0.31
C LYS A 30 -16.43 6.85 -0.04
N ALA A 31 -16.36 8.17 0.09
CA ALA A 31 -15.14 8.93 -0.15
C ALA A 31 -13.99 8.48 0.78
N SER A 32 -12.81 8.33 0.22
CA SER A 32 -11.60 8.04 0.98
C SER A 32 -10.81 9.30 1.30
N PRO A 33 -9.80 9.23 2.19
CA PRO A 33 -8.87 10.32 2.43
C PRO A 33 -8.01 10.71 1.21
N CYS A 34 -7.94 9.85 0.20
CA CYS A 34 -7.26 10.15 -1.06
C CYS A 34 -8.18 11.00 -1.94
N GLU A 35 -7.73 12.20 -2.33
CA GLU A 35 -8.53 13.14 -3.11
C GLU A 35 -9.06 12.48 -4.41
N GLY A 36 -10.37 12.55 -4.61
CA GLY A 36 -11.04 12.00 -5.80
C GLY A 36 -11.24 10.48 -5.79
N TRP A 37 -10.85 9.77 -4.71
CA TRP A 37 -11.00 8.32 -4.60
C TRP A 37 -12.13 7.92 -3.66
N ALA A 38 -12.85 6.88 -4.04
CA ALA A 38 -13.73 6.13 -3.16
C ALA A 38 -12.98 4.95 -2.50
N ALA A 39 -13.61 4.27 -1.56
CA ALA A 39 -13.07 3.08 -0.90
C ALA A 39 -12.64 1.98 -1.91
N ARG A 40 -13.45 1.75 -2.96
CA ARG A 40 -13.12 0.80 -4.03
C ARG A 40 -11.86 1.18 -4.80
N ASP A 41 -11.58 2.47 -4.96
CA ASP A 41 -10.41 2.94 -5.69
C ASP A 41 -9.12 2.70 -4.89
N VAL A 42 -9.20 2.78 -3.55
CA VAL A 42 -8.09 2.40 -2.66
C VAL A 42 -7.74 0.92 -2.86
N VAL A 43 -8.75 0.03 -2.86
CA VAL A 43 -8.52 -1.40 -3.10
C VAL A 43 -7.97 -1.63 -4.50
N LYS A 44 -8.53 -0.96 -5.51
CA LYS A 44 -8.06 -1.07 -6.88
C LYS A 44 -6.59 -0.66 -7.01
N HIS A 45 -6.17 0.44 -6.41
CA HIS A 45 -4.77 0.89 -6.44
C HIS A 45 -3.81 -0.15 -5.84
N VAL A 46 -4.12 -0.66 -4.66
CA VAL A 46 -3.29 -1.68 -3.99
C VAL A 46 -3.20 -2.96 -4.83
N THR A 47 -4.33 -3.40 -5.39
CA THR A 47 -4.37 -4.60 -6.23
C THR A 47 -3.68 -4.41 -7.57
N ASP A 48 -3.78 -3.25 -8.20
CA ASP A 48 -3.04 -2.94 -9.43
C ASP A 48 -1.52 -2.94 -9.18
N SER A 49 -1.07 -2.41 -8.05
CA SER A 49 0.33 -2.49 -7.62
C SER A 49 0.81 -3.93 -7.45
N GLN A 50 0.02 -4.79 -6.77
CA GLN A 50 0.33 -6.22 -6.63
C GLN A 50 0.39 -6.94 -7.97
N ARG A 51 -0.57 -6.68 -8.86
CA ARG A 51 -0.64 -7.29 -10.19
C ARG A 51 0.54 -6.86 -11.06
N GLY A 52 0.90 -5.57 -11.04
CA GLY A 52 2.06 -5.05 -11.76
C GLY A 52 3.37 -5.70 -11.31
N ILE A 53 3.57 -5.85 -9.99
CA ILE A 53 4.74 -6.53 -9.44
C ILE A 53 4.74 -8.01 -9.81
N SER A 54 3.64 -8.72 -9.60
CA SER A 54 3.52 -10.15 -9.93
C SER A 54 3.82 -10.41 -11.42
N TRP A 55 3.34 -9.50 -12.29
CA TRP A 55 3.60 -9.55 -13.72
C TRP A 55 5.09 -9.47 -14.05
N LYS A 56 5.77 -8.48 -13.47
CA LYS A 56 7.21 -8.28 -13.65
C LYS A 56 8.06 -9.41 -13.05
N LEU A 57 7.71 -9.89 -11.86
CA LEU A 57 8.41 -11.00 -11.20
C LEU A 57 8.27 -12.31 -11.99
N ASN A 58 7.23 -12.44 -12.80
CA ASN A 58 7.04 -13.56 -13.72
C ASN A 58 7.80 -13.39 -15.06
N GLY A 59 8.63 -12.36 -15.19
CA GLY A 59 9.46 -12.13 -16.39
C GLY A 59 8.71 -11.50 -17.56
N ASN A 60 7.57 -10.88 -17.33
CA ASN A 60 6.80 -10.22 -18.37
C ASN A 60 7.15 -8.74 -18.50
N ASP A 61 7.09 -8.22 -19.71
CA ASP A 61 7.25 -6.81 -20.03
C ASP A 61 5.89 -6.08 -20.09
N GLY A 62 5.93 -4.75 -19.96
CA GLY A 62 4.75 -3.89 -20.04
C GLY A 62 3.81 -4.03 -18.84
N ASP A 63 2.54 -3.72 -19.06
CA ASP A 63 1.50 -3.76 -18.04
C ASP A 63 0.78 -5.11 -18.02
N PRO A 64 0.27 -5.56 -16.86
CA PRO A 64 -0.55 -6.76 -16.79
C PRO A 64 -1.87 -6.57 -17.56
N PRO A 65 -2.48 -7.65 -18.07
CA PRO A 65 -3.81 -7.58 -18.67
C PRO A 65 -4.82 -6.98 -17.69
N PRO A 66 -5.94 -6.42 -18.16
CA PRO A 66 -7.00 -5.93 -17.28
C PRO A 66 -7.42 -6.95 -16.21
N ALA A 67 -7.89 -6.47 -15.07
CA ALA A 67 -8.44 -7.35 -14.04
C ALA A 67 -9.66 -8.11 -14.56
N SER A 68 -9.89 -9.30 -14.02
CA SER A 68 -11.02 -10.17 -14.39
C SER A 68 -12.35 -9.71 -13.81
N THR A 69 -12.32 -8.82 -12.82
CA THR A 69 -13.47 -8.38 -12.03
C THR A 69 -13.27 -6.95 -11.50
N ASP A 70 -14.38 -6.24 -11.29
CA ASP A 70 -14.42 -4.94 -10.60
C ASP A 70 -14.93 -5.07 -9.14
N ASP A 71 -15.29 -6.28 -8.70
CA ASP A 71 -15.67 -6.53 -7.31
C ASP A 71 -14.43 -6.42 -6.40
N PRO A 72 -14.40 -5.50 -5.42
CA PRO A 72 -13.18 -5.24 -4.65
C PRO A 72 -12.68 -6.45 -3.84
N LYS A 73 -13.59 -7.29 -3.31
CA LYS A 73 -13.21 -8.48 -2.54
C LYS A 73 -12.62 -9.57 -3.44
N ALA A 74 -13.27 -9.81 -4.58
CA ALA A 74 -12.77 -10.79 -5.55
C ALA A 74 -11.44 -10.33 -6.15
N LEU A 75 -11.32 -9.06 -6.51
CA LEU A 75 -10.09 -8.45 -7.02
C LEU A 75 -8.93 -8.58 -6.03
N TRP A 76 -9.18 -8.32 -4.74
CA TRP A 76 -8.19 -8.50 -3.68
C TRP A 76 -7.71 -9.95 -3.60
N ARG A 77 -8.63 -10.91 -3.52
CA ARG A 77 -8.29 -12.34 -3.39
C ARG A 77 -7.46 -12.84 -4.58
N GLU A 78 -7.85 -12.46 -5.80
CA GLU A 78 -7.14 -12.80 -7.03
C GLU A 78 -5.73 -12.21 -7.03
N SER A 79 -5.61 -10.90 -6.79
CA SER A 79 -4.34 -10.18 -6.86
C SER A 79 -3.36 -10.63 -5.78
N TYR A 80 -3.83 -10.78 -4.55
CA TYR A 80 -2.97 -11.21 -3.45
C TYR A 80 -2.57 -12.69 -3.57
N GLY A 81 -3.45 -13.54 -4.10
CA GLY A 81 -3.10 -14.93 -4.43
C GLY A 81 -1.97 -15.00 -5.46
N ALA A 82 -2.12 -14.31 -6.58
CA ALA A 82 -1.11 -14.24 -7.64
C ALA A 82 0.22 -13.63 -7.14
N PHE A 83 0.14 -12.61 -6.27
CA PHE A 83 1.32 -11.99 -5.66
C PHE A 83 2.10 -13.01 -4.80
N LYS A 84 1.42 -13.76 -3.91
CA LYS A 84 2.05 -14.78 -3.08
C LYS A 84 2.74 -15.86 -3.91
N GLU A 85 2.11 -16.30 -4.99
CA GLU A 85 2.70 -17.27 -5.93
C GLU A 85 3.95 -16.71 -6.61
N ALA A 86 3.93 -15.43 -7.02
CA ALA A 86 5.04 -14.80 -7.70
C ALA A 86 6.28 -14.65 -6.79
N VAL A 87 6.09 -14.15 -5.55
CA VAL A 87 7.21 -13.93 -4.61
C VAL A 87 7.74 -15.23 -4.02
N ALA A 88 6.97 -16.31 -4.01
CA ALA A 88 7.41 -17.62 -3.52
C ALA A 88 8.35 -18.36 -4.49
N LYS A 89 8.50 -17.87 -5.73
CA LYS A 89 9.40 -18.48 -6.71
C LYS A 89 10.85 -18.32 -6.29
N PRO A 90 11.68 -19.36 -6.40
CA PRO A 90 13.12 -19.23 -6.13
C PRO A 90 13.75 -18.09 -6.93
N GLY A 91 14.47 -17.21 -6.25
CA GLY A 91 15.15 -16.08 -6.90
C GLY A 91 14.26 -14.91 -7.34
N ALA A 92 12.95 -14.93 -7.06
CA ALA A 92 12.00 -13.90 -7.54
C ALA A 92 12.43 -12.47 -7.16
N LEU A 93 13.05 -12.26 -6.02
CA LEU A 93 13.46 -10.95 -5.51
C LEU A 93 14.98 -10.68 -5.63
N GLU A 94 15.73 -11.51 -6.34
CA GLU A 94 17.18 -11.33 -6.54
C GLU A 94 17.50 -10.27 -7.62
N GLY A 95 16.57 -10.00 -8.52
CA GLY A 95 16.71 -9.05 -9.61
C GLY A 95 16.35 -7.61 -9.24
N SER A 96 16.38 -6.74 -10.26
CA SER A 96 15.92 -5.35 -10.18
C SER A 96 14.60 -5.17 -10.92
N LEU A 97 13.84 -4.18 -10.48
CA LEU A 97 12.58 -3.74 -11.11
C LEU A 97 12.76 -2.33 -11.68
N ALA A 98 12.31 -2.13 -12.90
CA ALA A 98 12.14 -0.79 -13.44
C ALA A 98 10.94 -0.12 -12.75
N THR A 99 11.20 1.02 -12.11
CA THR A 99 10.19 1.82 -11.41
C THR A 99 10.19 3.26 -11.94
N PRO A 100 9.17 4.06 -11.67
CA PRO A 100 9.18 5.49 -12.00
C PRO A 100 10.36 6.26 -11.39
N MET A 101 10.96 5.73 -10.31
CA MET A 101 12.13 6.29 -9.63
C MET A 101 13.47 5.74 -10.16
N GLY A 102 13.45 4.95 -11.22
CA GLY A 102 14.60 4.26 -11.79
C GLY A 102 14.66 2.77 -11.42
N GLU A 103 15.74 2.11 -11.79
CA GLU A 103 15.97 0.70 -11.40
C GLU A 103 16.20 0.56 -9.90
N MET A 104 15.52 -0.39 -9.29
CA MET A 104 15.61 -0.67 -7.86
C MET A 104 15.62 -2.18 -7.60
N PRO A 105 16.45 -2.70 -6.66
CA PRO A 105 16.37 -4.10 -6.27
C PRO A 105 14.96 -4.50 -5.86
N ALA A 106 14.44 -5.62 -6.39
CA ALA A 106 13.07 -6.07 -6.16
C ALA A 106 12.75 -6.24 -4.66
N ALA A 107 13.67 -6.80 -3.89
CA ALA A 107 13.53 -6.93 -2.44
C ALA A 107 13.42 -5.57 -1.72
N MET A 108 14.14 -4.53 -2.18
CA MET A 108 14.05 -3.18 -1.62
C MET A 108 12.71 -2.52 -1.98
N PHE A 109 12.26 -2.66 -3.23
CA PHE A 109 10.97 -2.14 -3.68
C PHE A 109 9.84 -2.71 -2.83
N LEU A 110 9.81 -4.04 -2.67
CA LEU A 110 8.82 -4.72 -1.84
C LEU A 110 8.88 -4.26 -0.38
N GLY A 111 10.07 -4.30 0.22
CA GLY A 111 10.25 -4.05 1.65
C GLY A 111 10.08 -2.58 2.08
N ARG A 112 10.24 -1.63 1.16
CA ARG A 112 10.14 -0.20 1.48
C ARG A 112 8.94 0.46 0.80
N ILE A 113 8.85 0.37 -0.52
CA ILE A 113 7.83 1.12 -1.26
C ILE A 113 6.48 0.45 -1.11
N LEU A 114 6.37 -0.81 -1.52
CA LEU A 114 5.10 -1.52 -1.54
C LEU A 114 4.55 -1.75 -0.12
N SER A 115 5.45 -2.03 0.86
CA SER A 115 5.04 -2.19 2.27
C SER A 115 4.52 -0.88 2.88
N SER A 116 5.14 0.25 2.56
CA SER A 116 4.65 1.55 3.04
C SER A 116 3.36 1.98 2.35
N ASP A 117 3.22 1.67 1.07
CA ASP A 117 2.02 1.95 0.29
C ASP A 117 0.79 1.23 0.87
N ILE A 118 0.88 -0.09 1.04
CA ILE A 118 -0.23 -0.87 1.60
C ILE A 118 -0.53 -0.48 3.06
N LEU A 119 0.49 -0.12 3.85
CA LEU A 119 0.30 0.35 5.23
C LEU A 119 -0.58 1.60 5.28
N VAL A 120 -0.26 2.61 4.46
CA VAL A 120 -1.02 3.88 4.41
C VAL A 120 -2.42 3.63 3.88
N HIS A 121 -2.56 2.85 2.82
CA HIS A 121 -3.86 2.54 2.22
C HIS A 121 -4.72 1.63 3.10
N THR A 122 -4.14 0.89 4.05
CA THR A 122 -4.90 0.19 5.09
C THR A 122 -5.69 1.18 5.95
N TRP A 123 -5.05 2.29 6.34
CA TRP A 123 -5.73 3.35 7.06
C TRP A 123 -6.74 4.11 6.17
N ASP A 124 -6.37 4.43 4.93
CA ASP A 124 -7.25 5.15 4.01
C ASP A 124 -8.56 4.37 3.78
N LEU A 125 -8.48 3.05 3.57
CA LEU A 125 -9.66 2.18 3.44
C LEU A 125 -10.47 2.16 4.74
N ALA A 126 -9.82 1.92 5.88
CA ALA A 126 -10.50 1.86 7.18
C ALA A 126 -11.25 3.15 7.48
N ARG A 127 -10.64 4.32 7.25
CA ARG A 127 -11.25 5.63 7.43
C ARG A 127 -12.45 5.83 6.51
N ALA A 128 -12.34 5.44 5.23
CA ALA A 128 -13.42 5.57 4.26
C ALA A 128 -14.68 4.79 4.67
N VAL A 129 -14.49 3.56 5.17
CA VAL A 129 -15.61 2.66 5.48
C VAL A 129 -16.06 2.70 6.94
N GLY A 130 -15.33 3.42 7.81
CA GLY A 130 -15.59 3.47 9.26
C GLY A 130 -15.13 2.19 9.98
N GLY A 131 -14.05 1.58 9.50
CA GLY A 131 -13.43 0.37 10.06
C GLY A 131 -12.35 0.64 11.10
N ASP A 132 -11.54 -0.38 11.42
CA ASP A 132 -10.42 -0.28 12.34
C ASP A 132 -9.24 0.44 11.70
N GLU A 133 -8.96 1.65 12.20
CA GLU A 133 -7.90 2.54 11.70
C GLU A 133 -6.52 2.26 12.33
N LYS A 134 -6.43 1.33 13.26
CA LYS A 134 -5.16 1.02 13.93
C LYS A 134 -4.23 0.29 12.98
N LEU A 135 -3.04 0.82 12.79
CA LEU A 135 -1.96 0.25 11.99
C LEU A 135 -0.97 -0.54 12.86
N ASP A 136 -0.17 -1.37 12.23
CA ASP A 136 0.97 -2.04 12.85
C ASP A 136 2.01 -1.00 13.31
N ALA A 137 2.28 -0.93 14.60
CA ALA A 137 3.11 0.11 15.19
C ALA A 137 4.58 0.03 14.73
N ASP A 138 5.12 -1.17 14.59
CA ASP A 138 6.50 -1.37 14.13
C ASP A 138 6.65 -0.96 12.66
N ALA A 139 5.65 -1.30 11.83
CA ALA A 139 5.61 -0.87 10.44
C ALA A 139 5.46 0.65 10.30
N VAL A 140 4.65 1.31 11.14
CA VAL A 140 4.54 2.77 11.21
C VAL A 140 5.89 3.39 11.53
N THR A 141 6.55 2.93 12.59
CA THR A 141 7.89 3.44 13.01
C THR A 141 8.91 3.30 11.89
N GLN A 142 8.96 2.14 11.23
CA GLN A 142 9.88 1.89 10.12
C GLN A 142 9.59 2.78 8.91
N ALA A 143 8.33 2.86 8.48
CA ALA A 143 7.93 3.67 7.34
C ALA A 143 8.20 5.16 7.58
N TYR A 144 7.81 5.67 8.76
CA TYR A 144 8.01 7.07 9.13
C TYR A 144 9.49 7.45 9.18
N SER A 145 10.31 6.63 9.86
CA SER A 145 11.76 6.84 9.93
C SER A 145 12.42 6.81 8.54
N GLY A 146 11.99 5.91 7.66
CA GLY A 146 12.50 5.78 6.31
C GLY A 146 12.09 6.91 5.38
N MET A 147 10.88 7.49 5.55
CA MET A 147 10.36 8.54 4.69
C MET A 147 10.79 9.96 5.11
N LYS A 148 11.03 10.20 6.39
CA LYS A 148 11.47 11.52 6.88
C LYS A 148 12.65 12.13 6.10
N PRO A 149 13.74 11.40 5.82
CA PRO A 149 14.87 11.94 5.06
C PRO A 149 14.54 12.21 3.59
N MET A 150 13.47 11.61 3.08
CA MET A 150 13.04 11.70 1.67
C MET A 150 11.91 12.73 1.47
N ASP A 151 11.64 13.58 2.45
CA ASP A 151 10.50 14.50 2.45
C ASP A 151 10.33 15.28 1.15
N ALA A 152 11.38 15.95 0.67
CA ALA A 152 11.32 16.70 -0.58
C ALA A 152 10.98 15.82 -1.81
N MET A 153 11.47 14.58 -1.82
CA MET A 153 11.23 13.64 -2.92
C MET A 153 9.78 13.17 -2.94
N ILE A 154 9.22 12.83 -1.78
CA ILE A 154 7.85 12.32 -1.69
C ILE A 154 6.76 13.40 -1.87
N ARG A 155 7.14 14.69 -1.98
CA ARG A 155 6.23 15.82 -2.29
C ARG A 155 6.10 16.10 -3.78
N GLN A 156 6.69 15.31 -4.63
CA GLN A 156 6.50 15.47 -6.07
C GLN A 156 5.04 15.13 -6.47
N PRO A 157 4.53 15.76 -7.55
CA PRO A 157 3.17 15.50 -8.01
C PRO A 157 2.88 14.00 -8.19
N GLY A 158 1.75 13.56 -7.67
CA GLY A 158 1.31 12.16 -7.79
C GLY A 158 1.86 11.20 -6.74
N ILE A 159 2.63 11.69 -5.73
CA ILE A 159 3.10 10.85 -4.62
C ILE A 159 2.30 11.16 -3.35
N PHE A 160 2.68 12.19 -2.60
CA PHE A 160 1.93 12.60 -1.40
C PHE A 160 1.63 14.10 -1.43
N GLY A 161 0.51 14.50 -0.83
CA GLY A 161 0.12 15.88 -0.65
C GLY A 161 1.00 16.67 0.33
N ALA A 162 0.66 17.93 0.54
CA ALA A 162 1.28 18.75 1.58
C ALA A 162 1.08 18.11 2.96
N LYS A 163 2.05 18.32 3.86
CA LYS A 163 1.90 17.89 5.25
C LYS A 163 0.71 18.58 5.92
N VAL A 164 0.11 17.87 6.85
CA VAL A 164 -0.82 18.44 7.83
C VAL A 164 -0.07 18.58 9.14
N ASP A 165 -0.29 19.68 9.85
CA ASP A 165 0.30 19.86 11.17
C ASP A 165 -0.31 18.87 12.16
N ALA A 166 0.55 18.07 12.80
CA ALA A 166 0.13 17.13 13.81
C ALA A 166 -0.23 17.87 15.10
N ALA A 167 -1.26 17.40 15.81
CA ALA A 167 -1.59 17.91 17.12
C ALA A 167 -0.42 17.68 18.12
N ALA A 168 -0.31 18.50 19.14
CA ALA A 168 0.79 18.43 20.12
C ALA A 168 0.82 17.10 20.91
N ASP A 169 -0.32 16.44 21.01
CA ASP A 169 -0.52 15.14 21.66
C ASP A 169 -0.69 13.99 20.68
N ALA A 170 -0.35 14.21 19.38
CA ALA A 170 -0.45 13.18 18.34
C ALA A 170 0.51 12.01 18.63
N ASP A 171 -0.01 10.79 18.55
CA ASP A 171 0.81 9.59 18.59
C ASP A 171 1.65 9.41 17.31
N GLU A 172 2.49 8.40 17.25
CA GLU A 172 3.39 8.20 16.10
C GLU A 172 2.63 7.88 14.82
N GLN A 173 1.51 7.13 14.88
CA GLN A 173 0.66 6.86 13.73
C GLN A 173 0.05 8.16 13.19
N GLU A 174 -0.51 9.00 14.05
CA GLU A 174 -1.07 10.29 13.63
C GLU A 174 0.00 11.20 13.02
N GLN A 175 1.19 11.29 13.66
CA GLN A 175 2.31 12.07 13.13
C GLN A 175 2.75 11.56 11.75
N PHE A 176 2.83 10.25 11.55
CA PHE A 176 3.15 9.64 10.26
C PHE A 176 2.11 9.98 9.20
N LEU A 177 0.83 9.78 9.50
CA LEU A 177 -0.28 10.05 8.58
C LEU A 177 -0.37 11.55 8.23
N ASN A 178 -0.25 12.44 9.20
CA ASN A 178 -0.21 13.88 8.97
C ASN A 178 1.02 14.27 8.14
N PHE A 179 2.19 13.67 8.39
CA PHE A 179 3.37 13.84 7.55
C PHE A 179 3.10 13.46 6.09
N LEU A 180 2.24 12.48 5.81
CA LEU A 180 1.83 12.07 4.47
C LEU A 180 0.63 12.86 3.91
N GLY A 181 0.17 13.88 4.62
CA GLY A 181 -0.91 14.77 4.18
C GLY A 181 -2.32 14.26 4.52
N ARG A 182 -2.46 13.24 5.38
CA ARG A 182 -3.77 12.76 5.84
C ARG A 182 -4.26 13.57 7.03
N VAL A 183 -5.53 13.95 7.01
CA VAL A 183 -6.19 14.62 8.15
C VAL A 183 -6.70 13.53 9.10
N THR A 184 -6.05 13.35 10.24
CA THR A 184 -6.37 12.28 11.20
C THR A 184 -7.45 12.68 12.20
N ARG A 185 -7.58 13.97 12.49
CA ARG A 185 -8.62 14.52 13.37
C ARG A 185 -9.47 15.54 12.61
N PRO A 186 -10.79 15.66 12.88
CA PRO A 186 -11.69 16.63 12.26
C PRO A 186 -11.31 18.07 12.62
#